data_ae25e5fbada464a25433783ee89cd580
#
_entry.id   ae25e5fbada464a25433783ee89cd580
#
_cell.length_a   1.000
_cell.length_b   1.000
_cell.length_c   1.000
_cell.angle_alpha   90.00
_cell.angle_beta   90.00
_cell.angle_gamma   90.00
#
_symmetry.space_group_name_H-M   'P 1'
#
loop_
_entity.id
_entity.type
_entity.pdbx_description
1 polymer ?
#
loop_
_entity_poly.entity_id
_entity_poly.type
_entity_poly.pdbx_seq_one_letter_code
_entity_poly.pdbx_strand_id
1 'polypeptide(L)'
;MSIPRRHEKKQKKNTKKLLLTILLALTGIAILLSIWAVLISPDSIPDSALPDTSAQESENTKADSIAIPGYEGITLKADSLEQTVSLKNPEQNSCYFVITLSLEDGTMLWQSDDIKPGETSSPIVLNQPLEKGTYPNAVLQYSCFKMDNEKTPLNGAETKLTLRVK
;
A
#
# COMPACT_ATOMS: atom_id res chain seq x y z
N MET A 1 -28.97 -55.58 -31.38
CA MET A 1 -27.79 -54.72 -31.32
C MET A 1 -27.92 -53.85 -30.09
N SER A 2 -27.28 -54.29 -28.97
CA SER A 2 -27.52 -53.70 -27.64
C SER A 2 -26.42 -52.70 -27.32
N ILE A 3 -26.79 -51.46 -27.09
CA ILE A 3 -25.89 -50.35 -26.73
C ILE A 3 -25.45 -50.49 -25.29
N PRO A 4 -24.16 -50.31 -24.95
CA PRO A 4 -23.64 -50.66 -23.61
C PRO A 4 -24.04 -49.65 -22.55
N ARG A 5 -24.64 -50.08 -21.46
CA ARG A 5 -25.06 -49.36 -20.25
C ARG A 5 -23.92 -48.64 -19.46
N ARG A 6 -22.71 -48.60 -20.00
CA ARG A 6 -21.51 -48.09 -19.29
C ARG A 6 -21.41 -46.56 -19.29
N HIS A 7 -21.98 -45.88 -20.28
CA HIS A 7 -21.93 -44.40 -20.38
C HIS A 7 -22.89 -43.72 -19.43
N GLU A 8 -24.03 -44.30 -19.14
CA GLU A 8 -25.08 -43.70 -18.29
C GLU A 8 -24.66 -43.62 -16.81
N LYS A 9 -23.94 -44.64 -16.30
CA LYS A 9 -23.43 -44.67 -14.91
C LYS A 9 -22.34 -43.63 -14.68
N LYS A 10 -21.52 -43.29 -15.69
CA LYS A 10 -20.44 -42.30 -15.56
C LYS A 10 -20.97 -40.88 -15.56
N GLN A 11 -22.02 -40.60 -16.32
CA GLN A 11 -22.69 -39.30 -16.36
C GLN A 11 -23.44 -39.00 -15.07
N LYS A 12 -24.15 -39.97 -14.49
CA LYS A 12 -24.87 -39.82 -13.23
C LYS A 12 -23.95 -39.60 -12.02
N LYS A 13 -22.70 -40.11 -12.08
CA LYS A 13 -21.70 -39.93 -11.02
C LYS A 13 -21.08 -38.52 -11.05
N ASN A 14 -20.93 -37.92 -12.23
CA ASN A 14 -20.39 -36.58 -12.41
C ASN A 14 -21.41 -35.50 -12.03
N THR A 15 -22.69 -35.68 -12.34
CA THR A 15 -23.77 -34.77 -11.92
C THR A 15 -23.96 -34.75 -10.40
N LYS A 16 -23.82 -35.89 -9.73
CA LYS A 16 -23.87 -35.93 -8.24
C LYS A 16 -22.70 -35.20 -7.60
N LYS A 17 -21.48 -35.31 -8.16
CA LYS A 17 -20.32 -34.57 -7.68
C LYS A 17 -20.49 -33.06 -7.91
N LEU A 18 -20.99 -32.66 -9.08
CA LEU A 18 -21.24 -31.24 -9.42
C LEU A 18 -22.33 -30.65 -8.47
N LEU A 19 -23.40 -31.37 -8.20
CA LEU A 19 -24.45 -30.93 -7.28
C LEU A 19 -23.91 -30.80 -5.84
N LEU A 20 -23.03 -31.71 -5.41
CA LEU A 20 -22.43 -31.65 -4.07
C LEU A 20 -21.47 -30.45 -3.93
N THR A 21 -20.70 -30.11 -4.96
CA THR A 21 -19.82 -28.93 -4.93
C THR A 21 -20.62 -27.62 -4.93
N ILE A 22 -21.70 -27.55 -5.67
CA ILE A 22 -22.60 -26.37 -5.67
C ILE A 22 -23.26 -26.20 -4.30
N LEU A 23 -23.71 -27.29 -3.68
CA LEU A 23 -24.33 -27.23 -2.34
C LEU A 23 -23.33 -26.76 -1.28
N LEU A 24 -22.09 -27.23 -1.30
CA LEU A 24 -21.01 -26.79 -0.39
C LEU A 24 -20.66 -25.32 -0.60
N ALA A 25 -20.64 -24.82 -1.84
CA ALA A 25 -20.40 -23.41 -2.13
C ALA A 25 -21.52 -22.50 -1.60
N LEU A 26 -22.78 -22.91 -1.74
CA LEU A 26 -23.94 -22.15 -1.24
C LEU A 26 -24.00 -22.07 0.28
N THR A 27 -23.62 -23.16 0.98
CA THR A 27 -23.53 -23.14 2.46
C THR A 27 -22.41 -22.25 2.97
N GLY A 28 -21.27 -22.20 2.27
CA GLY A 28 -20.16 -21.28 2.60
C GLY A 28 -20.54 -19.80 2.49
N ILE A 29 -21.30 -19.43 1.44
CA ILE A 29 -21.78 -18.05 1.24
C ILE A 29 -22.80 -17.67 2.32
N ALA A 30 -23.69 -18.57 2.71
CA ALA A 30 -24.67 -18.30 3.77
C ALA A 30 -24.01 -18.03 5.14
N ILE A 31 -22.93 -18.76 5.46
CA ILE A 31 -22.18 -18.54 6.71
C ILE A 31 -21.47 -17.18 6.69
N LEU A 32 -20.87 -16.78 5.57
CA LEU A 32 -20.19 -15.48 5.44
C LEU A 32 -21.17 -14.32 5.56
N LEU A 33 -22.36 -14.42 4.99
CA LEU A 33 -23.41 -13.39 5.09
C LEU A 33 -23.96 -13.27 6.52
N SER A 34 -24.06 -14.36 7.27
CA SER A 34 -24.54 -14.32 8.67
C SER A 34 -23.51 -13.68 9.62
N ILE A 35 -22.21 -13.89 9.39
CA ILE A 35 -21.14 -13.22 10.14
C ILE A 35 -21.12 -11.71 9.88
N TRP A 36 -21.38 -11.30 8.63
CA TRP A 36 -21.44 -9.89 8.25
C TRP A 36 -22.61 -9.14 8.91
N ALA A 37 -23.77 -9.79 9.04
CA ALA A 37 -24.95 -9.22 9.69
C ALA A 37 -24.77 -9.01 11.20
N VAL A 38 -23.97 -9.82 11.88
CA VAL A 38 -23.70 -9.68 13.33
C VAL A 38 -22.69 -8.54 13.62
N LEU A 39 -21.81 -8.22 12.66
CA LEU A 39 -20.81 -7.16 12.83
C LEU A 39 -21.30 -5.74 12.53
N ILE A 40 -22.52 -5.57 12.00
CA ILE A 40 -23.11 -4.28 11.58
C ILE A 40 -24.40 -3.96 12.34
N SER A 41 -24.60 -4.44 13.57
CA SER A 41 -25.72 -4.00 14.40
C SER A 41 -25.33 -2.72 15.15
N PRO A 42 -26.00 -1.57 14.89
CA PRO A 42 -25.82 -0.39 15.71
C PRO A 42 -26.64 -0.56 16.98
N ASP A 43 -25.94 -0.78 18.10
CA ASP A 43 -26.59 -0.79 19.41
C ASP A 43 -27.03 0.61 19.82
N SER A 44 -28.30 0.67 20.18
CA SER A 44 -29.03 1.83 20.66
C SER A 44 -28.45 2.36 21.97
N ILE A 45 -28.22 3.67 22.04
CA ILE A 45 -27.83 4.40 23.24
C ILE A 45 -29.06 4.59 24.15
N PRO A 46 -29.05 4.21 25.41
CA PRO A 46 -29.98 4.77 26.40
C PRO A 46 -29.41 6.05 26.99
N ASP A 47 -30.18 7.12 26.84
CA ASP A 47 -30.02 8.41 27.51
C ASP A 47 -30.28 8.24 29.01
N SER A 48 -29.34 8.68 29.86
CA SER A 48 -29.61 9.38 31.13
C SER A 48 -28.38 9.53 32.01
N ALA A 49 -28.22 10.76 32.47
CA ALA A 49 -27.59 11.23 33.71
C ALA A 49 -26.07 11.50 33.70
N LEU A 50 -25.75 12.80 33.65
CA LEU A 50 -24.57 13.40 34.27
C LEU A 50 -24.61 13.25 35.81
N PRO A 51 -23.47 13.08 36.52
CA PRO A 51 -22.73 14.25 36.90
C PRO A 51 -21.19 14.10 36.92
N ASP A 52 -20.57 15.23 36.68
CA ASP A 52 -19.40 15.83 37.37
C ASP A 52 -18.00 15.20 37.27
N THR A 53 -17.17 15.97 36.64
CA THR A 53 -15.78 16.34 36.98
C THR A 53 -14.83 15.25 37.50
N SER A 54 -14.04 14.71 36.59
CA SER A 54 -12.60 14.57 36.79
C SER A 54 -11.88 14.81 35.48
N ALA A 55 -11.05 15.83 35.47
CA ALA A 55 -10.12 16.15 34.40
C ALA A 55 -9.21 14.94 34.16
N GLN A 56 -9.57 14.09 33.16
CA GLN A 56 -8.56 13.30 32.51
C GLN A 56 -7.92 14.24 31.50
N GLU A 57 -6.74 14.69 31.89
CA GLU A 57 -5.72 15.25 31.04
C GLU A 57 -5.59 14.30 29.83
N SER A 58 -6.30 14.66 28.76
CA SER A 58 -6.06 14.09 27.47
C SER A 58 -4.60 14.43 27.17
N GLU A 59 -3.70 13.49 27.42
CA GLU A 59 -2.40 13.50 26.77
C GLU A 59 -2.68 13.58 25.28
N ASN A 60 -2.67 14.82 24.82
CA ASN A 60 -2.61 15.15 23.42
C ASN A 60 -1.24 14.62 22.91
N THR A 61 -1.15 13.32 22.71
CA THR A 61 -0.11 12.73 21.90
C THR A 61 -0.31 13.36 20.55
N LYS A 62 0.39 14.48 20.35
CA LYS A 62 0.62 15.09 19.06
C LYS A 62 1.09 13.94 18.16
N ALA A 63 0.18 13.40 17.35
CA ALA A 63 0.51 12.37 16.42
C ALA A 63 1.70 12.90 15.64
N ASP A 64 2.87 12.26 15.77
CA ASP A 64 4.10 12.66 15.09
C ASP A 64 3.79 12.66 13.59
N SER A 65 3.43 13.84 13.08
CA SER A 65 3.15 14.01 11.66
C SER A 65 4.46 13.94 10.91
N ILE A 66 4.57 12.98 9.98
CA ILE A 66 5.74 12.81 9.13
C ILE A 66 5.67 13.88 8.03
N ALA A 67 6.68 14.74 7.98
CA ALA A 67 6.82 15.76 6.94
C ALA A 67 7.36 15.11 5.65
N ILE A 68 6.56 15.15 4.59
CA ILE A 68 6.93 14.62 3.27
C ILE A 68 7.33 15.80 2.37
N PRO A 69 8.56 15.81 1.79
CA PRO A 69 8.96 16.83 0.84
C PRO A 69 8.13 16.76 -0.44
N GLY A 70 7.59 17.88 -0.88
CA GLY A 70 6.96 18.01 -2.19
C GLY A 70 7.97 18.38 -3.27
N TYR A 71 7.97 17.66 -4.39
CA TYR A 71 8.74 17.98 -5.58
C TYR A 71 7.79 18.19 -6.76
N GLU A 72 7.78 19.36 -7.37
CA GLU A 72 7.00 19.62 -8.59
C GLU A 72 7.58 18.91 -9.80
N GLY A 73 8.89 18.69 -9.80
CA GLY A 73 9.59 17.98 -10.85
C GLY A 73 11.07 17.78 -10.54
N ILE A 74 11.64 16.78 -11.17
CA ILE A 74 13.06 16.42 -11.10
C ILE A 74 13.65 16.45 -12.50
N THR A 75 14.84 17.05 -12.65
CA THR A 75 15.57 17.04 -13.92
C THR A 75 16.66 15.96 -13.85
N LEU A 76 16.66 15.06 -14.83
CA LEU A 76 17.61 13.97 -14.97
C LEU A 76 18.42 14.11 -16.27
N LYS A 77 19.60 13.48 -16.32
CA LYS A 77 20.42 13.39 -17.54
C LYS A 77 19.87 12.28 -18.43
N ALA A 78 19.74 12.56 -19.72
CA ALA A 78 19.39 11.55 -20.72
C ALA A 78 20.50 10.50 -20.86
N ASP A 79 20.10 9.29 -21.21
CA ASP A 79 20.97 8.17 -21.56
C ASP A 79 22.06 7.86 -20.51
N SER A 80 21.80 8.23 -19.23
CA SER A 80 22.72 8.04 -18.13
C SER A 80 22.03 7.35 -16.94
N LEU A 81 22.71 6.41 -16.33
CA LEU A 81 22.28 5.82 -15.06
C LEU A 81 22.60 6.76 -13.90
N GLU A 82 23.79 7.37 -13.90
CA GLU A 82 24.23 8.24 -12.82
C GLU A 82 23.58 9.63 -12.93
N GLN A 83 22.91 10.03 -11.87
CA GLN A 83 22.25 11.32 -11.75
C GLN A 83 22.89 12.16 -10.64
N THR A 84 22.76 13.48 -10.72
CA THR A 84 23.31 14.41 -9.70
C THR A 84 22.27 14.81 -8.65
N VAL A 85 21.11 14.21 -8.68
CA VAL A 85 19.98 14.49 -7.78
C VAL A 85 20.06 13.62 -6.54
N SER A 86 19.77 14.21 -5.38
CA SER A 86 19.57 13.52 -4.10
C SER A 86 18.26 13.98 -3.47
N LEU A 87 17.61 13.11 -2.71
CA LEU A 87 16.33 13.36 -2.05
C LEU A 87 16.53 13.45 -0.55
N LYS A 88 15.83 14.39 0.11
CA LYS A 88 16.03 14.70 1.53
C LYS A 88 14.95 14.08 2.40
N ASN A 89 15.35 13.64 3.61
CA ASN A 89 14.45 13.44 4.72
C ASN A 89 14.49 14.70 5.62
N PRO A 90 13.36 15.40 5.84
CA PRO A 90 13.31 16.57 6.69
C PRO A 90 13.83 16.30 8.12
N GLU A 91 14.54 17.27 8.69
CA GLU A 91 15.17 17.15 10.00
C GLU A 91 14.15 16.96 11.15
N GLN A 92 12.95 17.52 10.99
CA GLN A 92 11.87 17.42 12.00
C GLN A 92 11.22 16.05 12.06
N ASN A 93 11.53 15.12 11.14
CA ASN A 93 11.00 13.77 11.21
C ASN A 93 11.68 12.95 12.32
N SER A 94 10.93 12.02 12.91
CA SER A 94 11.43 11.06 13.90
C SER A 94 11.57 9.63 13.32
N CYS A 95 11.55 9.51 12.00
CA CYS A 95 11.65 8.23 11.26
C CYS A 95 12.64 8.36 10.11
N TYR A 96 13.17 7.25 9.63
CA TYR A 96 13.90 7.27 8.37
C TYR A 96 13.01 6.88 7.20
N PHE A 97 13.42 7.32 6.01
CA PHE A 97 12.77 7.04 4.76
C PHE A 97 13.53 6.01 3.94
N VAL A 98 12.79 5.18 3.23
CA VAL A 98 13.21 4.54 1.99
C VAL A 98 12.34 5.12 0.89
N ILE A 99 12.97 5.76 -0.10
CA ILE A 99 12.26 6.44 -1.19
C ILE A 99 12.41 5.63 -2.46
N THR A 100 11.28 5.33 -3.11
CA THR A 100 11.25 4.66 -4.41
C THR A 100 10.77 5.64 -5.47
N LEU A 101 11.49 5.74 -6.59
CA LEU A 101 11.10 6.50 -7.78
C LEU A 101 10.63 5.53 -8.86
N SER A 102 9.41 5.75 -9.37
CA SER A 102 8.82 4.95 -10.44
C SER A 102 8.20 5.81 -11.52
N LEU A 103 8.06 5.27 -12.74
CA LEU A 103 7.24 5.86 -13.79
C LEU A 103 5.75 5.66 -13.49
N GLU A 104 4.89 6.32 -14.25
CA GLU A 104 3.42 6.22 -14.14
C GLU A 104 2.90 4.79 -14.33
N ASP A 105 3.56 3.98 -15.17
CA ASP A 105 3.23 2.58 -15.43
C ASP A 105 3.70 1.61 -14.34
N GLY A 106 4.32 2.12 -13.27
CA GLY A 106 4.87 1.34 -12.16
C GLY A 106 6.30 0.85 -12.39
N THR A 107 6.94 1.17 -13.50
CA THR A 107 8.36 0.82 -13.73
C THR A 107 9.24 1.49 -12.68
N MET A 108 9.86 0.69 -11.80
CA MET A 108 10.77 1.20 -10.77
C MET A 108 12.09 1.64 -11.38
N LEU A 109 12.40 2.92 -11.24
CA LEU A 109 13.63 3.53 -11.73
C LEU A 109 14.77 3.50 -10.69
N TRP A 110 14.43 3.64 -9.41
CA TRP A 110 15.41 3.73 -8.34
C TRP A 110 14.76 3.53 -6.97
N GLN A 111 15.56 3.06 -6.00
CA GLN A 111 15.20 3.02 -4.59
C GLN A 111 16.41 3.44 -3.76
N SER A 112 16.18 4.22 -2.71
CA SER A 112 17.24 4.65 -1.78
C SER A 112 17.59 3.57 -0.77
N ASP A 113 18.75 3.72 -0.14
CA ASP A 113 19.01 3.21 1.20
C ASP A 113 18.21 3.99 2.25
N ASP A 114 18.40 3.66 3.53
CA ASP A 114 17.81 4.38 4.66
C ASP A 114 18.31 5.83 4.70
N ILE A 115 17.40 6.79 4.68
CA ILE A 115 17.71 8.22 4.80
C ILE A 115 17.24 8.68 6.18
N LYS A 116 18.14 9.01 7.08
CA LYS A 116 17.81 9.51 8.41
C LYS A 116 17.29 10.94 8.38
N PRO A 117 16.59 11.39 9.42
CA PRO A 117 16.18 12.79 9.55
C PRO A 117 17.36 13.74 9.37
N GLY A 118 17.17 14.78 8.55
CA GLY A 118 18.20 15.75 8.22
C GLY A 118 19.18 15.34 7.10
N GLU A 119 19.25 14.06 6.76
CA GLU A 119 20.13 13.54 5.72
C GLU A 119 19.50 13.59 4.32
N THR A 120 20.34 13.44 3.30
CA THR A 120 19.94 13.23 1.90
C THR A 120 20.38 11.85 1.44
N SER A 121 19.67 11.30 0.46
CA SER A 121 20.11 10.07 -0.21
C SER A 121 21.49 10.26 -0.88
N SER A 122 22.16 9.17 -1.17
CA SER A 122 23.18 9.16 -2.21
C SER A 122 22.61 9.67 -3.54
N PRO A 123 23.43 10.18 -4.45
CA PRO A 123 22.99 10.51 -5.80
C PRO A 123 22.25 9.33 -6.43
N ILE A 124 21.18 9.64 -7.16
CA ILE A 124 20.35 8.62 -7.80
C ILE A 124 21.15 7.87 -8.87
N VAL A 125 21.16 6.54 -8.80
CA VAL A 125 21.64 5.67 -9.87
C VAL A 125 20.45 4.87 -10.39
N LEU A 126 19.98 5.20 -11.60
CA LEU A 126 18.80 4.59 -12.19
C LEU A 126 19.02 3.12 -12.53
N ASN A 127 18.00 2.29 -12.41
CA ASN A 127 18.04 0.88 -12.83
C ASN A 127 18.12 0.73 -14.35
N GLN A 128 17.66 1.75 -15.09
CA GLN A 128 17.76 1.83 -16.56
C GLN A 128 17.87 3.30 -16.99
N PRO A 129 18.57 3.59 -18.10
CA PRO A 129 18.63 4.95 -18.63
C PRO A 129 17.28 5.37 -19.17
N LEU A 130 17.01 6.67 -19.16
CA LEU A 130 15.83 7.26 -19.78
C LEU A 130 16.24 8.07 -21.01
N GLU A 131 15.47 7.94 -22.07
CA GLU A 131 15.62 8.80 -23.24
C GLU A 131 15.24 10.25 -22.92
N LYS A 132 15.77 11.20 -23.67
CA LYS A 132 15.39 12.60 -23.57
C LYS A 132 13.88 12.79 -23.73
N GLY A 133 13.23 13.44 -22.77
CA GLY A 133 11.78 13.61 -22.80
C GLY A 133 11.20 14.19 -21.51
N THR A 134 9.88 14.19 -21.45
CA THR A 134 9.10 14.57 -20.27
C THR A 134 8.23 13.38 -19.88
N TYR A 135 8.35 12.95 -18.64
CA TYR A 135 7.62 11.81 -18.06
C TYR A 135 6.70 12.35 -16.96
N PRO A 136 5.43 12.64 -17.27
CA PRO A 136 4.47 13.11 -16.29
C PRO A 136 4.06 11.99 -15.33
N ASN A 137 3.48 12.38 -14.20
CA ASN A 137 2.92 11.44 -13.21
C ASN A 137 3.90 10.37 -12.69
N ALA A 138 5.20 10.62 -12.77
CA ALA A 138 6.16 9.79 -12.06
C ALA A 138 5.89 9.87 -10.56
N VAL A 139 6.16 8.78 -9.84
CA VAL A 139 5.77 8.59 -8.44
C VAL A 139 7.00 8.54 -7.55
N LEU A 140 7.01 9.34 -6.49
CA LEU A 140 7.87 9.14 -5.33
C LEU A 140 7.05 8.51 -4.22
N GLN A 141 7.39 7.27 -3.88
CA GLN A 141 6.82 6.57 -2.75
C GLN A 141 7.78 6.66 -1.56
N TYR A 142 7.29 7.14 -0.42
CA TYR A 142 8.01 7.24 0.84
C TYR A 142 7.57 6.12 1.76
N SER A 143 8.42 5.15 1.99
CA SER A 143 8.25 4.15 3.04
C SER A 143 8.93 4.66 4.30
N CYS A 144 8.17 4.78 5.39
CA CYS A 144 8.65 5.35 6.64
C CYS A 144 8.82 4.24 7.68
N PHE A 145 9.90 4.32 8.48
CA PHE A 145 10.21 3.33 9.49
C PHE A 145 10.66 4.00 10.77
N LYS A 146 10.30 3.43 11.93
CA LYS A 146 10.83 3.87 13.22
C LYS A 146 12.34 3.71 13.26
N MET A 147 12.98 4.57 14.06
CA MET A 147 14.42 4.50 14.32
C MET A 147 14.75 3.46 15.40
N ASP A 148 14.04 2.35 15.41
CA ASP A 148 14.29 1.19 16.26
C ASP A 148 15.12 0.11 15.52
N ASN A 149 15.59 -0.89 16.25
CA ASN A 149 16.39 -1.98 15.68
C ASN A 149 15.57 -2.92 14.78
N GLU A 150 14.24 -2.91 14.92
CA GLU A 150 13.32 -3.80 14.20
C GLU A 150 12.83 -3.18 12.89
N LYS A 151 13.14 -1.91 12.65
CA LYS A 151 12.64 -1.16 11.49
C LYS A 151 11.11 -1.25 11.37
N THR A 152 10.42 -0.97 12.47
CA THR A 152 8.96 -1.03 12.51
C THR A 152 8.37 -0.10 11.45
N PRO A 153 7.56 -0.60 10.49
CA PRO A 153 6.98 0.23 9.44
C PRO A 153 5.96 1.22 10.04
N LEU A 154 5.96 2.42 9.49
CA LEU A 154 5.00 3.49 9.76
C LEU A 154 4.17 3.77 8.51
N ASN A 155 3.19 4.66 8.64
CA ASN A 155 2.44 5.15 7.48
C ASN A 155 3.40 5.85 6.51
N GLY A 156 3.35 5.45 5.25
CA GLY A 156 4.09 6.07 4.17
C GLY A 156 3.25 7.13 3.45
N ALA A 157 3.82 7.68 2.39
CA ALA A 157 3.15 8.62 1.51
C ALA A 157 3.58 8.41 0.06
N GLU A 158 2.77 8.92 -0.86
CA GLU A 158 3.04 8.91 -2.28
C GLU A 158 2.83 10.31 -2.84
N THR A 159 3.75 10.78 -3.66
CA THR A 159 3.65 12.07 -4.36
C THR A 159 3.91 11.87 -5.85
N LYS A 160 3.16 12.60 -6.69
CA LYS A 160 3.36 12.62 -8.13
C LYS A 160 4.16 13.84 -8.55
N LEU A 161 5.02 13.66 -9.54
CA LEU A 161 5.87 14.70 -10.07
C LEU A 161 6.13 14.52 -11.58
N THR A 162 6.74 15.50 -12.21
CA THR A 162 7.19 15.39 -13.60
C THR A 162 8.70 15.20 -13.67
N LEU A 163 9.16 14.11 -14.33
CA LEU A 163 10.58 13.97 -14.68
C LEU A 163 10.85 14.70 -16.00
N ARG A 164 11.89 15.54 -16.01
CA ARG A 164 12.41 16.22 -17.21
C ARG A 164 13.78 15.66 -17.52
N VAL A 165 13.88 14.87 -18.58
CA VAL A 165 15.13 14.22 -19.01
C VAL A 165 15.75 15.03 -20.15
N LYS A 166 16.97 15.52 -19.97
CA LYS A 166 17.67 16.45 -20.88
C LYS A 166 19.04 15.96 -21.30
#